data_21b3391fb5a15153d7cab232267a62cb
#
_entry.id   21b3391fb5a15153d7cab232267a62cb
#
_cell.length_a   1.000
_cell.length_b   1.000
_cell.length_c   1.000
_cell.angle_alpha   90.00
_cell.angle_beta   90.00
_cell.angle_gamma   90.00
#
_symmetry.space_group_name_H-M   'P 1'
#
loop_
_entity.id
_entity.type
_entity.pdbx_description
1 polymer ?
#
loop_
_entity_poly.entity_id
_entity_poly.type
_entity_poly.pdbx_seq_one_letter_code
_entity_poly.pdbx_strand_id
1 'polypeptide(L)'
;MKHLNFTVLFVDDSEDDGFFFKKAFLQVCPGCDFQMVEDGGAAIAYIMGEGRFADRVKFRYPNFIITDLKMPGCDGLAVLEFLKKNPDWAIIPTVVLSGSANDDDIKKSYMLGASSYHVKPASHRELVGFVETLVAYWGACEVPAIDETGRRLPTDSKGRLGERFPDGPDRPLSR
;
A
#
# COMPACT_ATOMS: atom_id res chain seq x y z
N MET A 1 19.49 1.14 12.93
CA MET A 1 18.11 1.20 12.36
C MET A 1 17.90 -0.14 11.69
N LYS A 2 16.84 -0.90 12.05
CA LYS A 2 16.44 -2.09 11.29
C LYS A 2 16.12 -1.65 9.86
N HIS A 3 16.73 -2.30 8.87
CA HIS A 3 16.39 -2.06 7.48
C HIS A 3 14.93 -2.48 7.28
N LEU A 4 14.03 -1.51 7.16
CA LEU A 4 12.67 -1.76 6.75
C LEU A 4 12.70 -2.15 5.26
N ASN A 5 12.20 -3.32 4.94
CA ASN A 5 12.09 -3.82 3.58
C ASN A 5 10.62 -4.19 3.35
N PHE A 6 9.86 -3.27 2.78
CA PHE A 6 8.45 -3.49 2.46
C PHE A 6 8.09 -2.88 1.11
N THR A 7 7.01 -3.36 0.54
CA THR A 7 6.46 -2.88 -0.72
C THR A 7 5.28 -1.96 -0.45
N VAL A 8 5.29 -0.75 -1.01
CA VAL A 8 4.13 0.14 -1.06
C VAL A 8 3.53 0.12 -2.47
N LEU A 9 2.21 0.03 -2.55
CA LEU A 9 1.47 0.27 -3.78
C LEU A 9 0.86 1.67 -3.72
N PHE A 10 1.31 2.55 -4.60
CA PHE A 10 0.79 3.89 -4.77
C PHE A 10 -0.16 3.92 -5.96
N VAL A 11 -1.38 4.41 -5.75
CA VAL A 11 -2.47 4.42 -6.73
C VAL A 11 -2.87 5.87 -6.97
N ASP A 12 -2.48 6.41 -8.11
CA ASP A 12 -2.71 7.82 -8.47
C ASP A 12 -2.58 7.98 -9.98
N ASP A 13 -3.48 8.72 -10.61
CA ASP A 13 -3.46 8.99 -12.06
C ASP A 13 -2.48 10.11 -12.46
N SER A 14 -1.95 10.85 -11.48
CA SER A 14 -0.96 11.91 -11.69
C SER A 14 0.46 11.34 -11.68
N GLU A 15 1.12 11.33 -12.84
CA GLU A 15 2.54 10.94 -12.96
C GLU A 15 3.45 11.83 -12.11
N ASP A 16 3.12 13.12 -12.01
CA ASP A 16 3.89 14.09 -11.21
C ASP A 16 3.78 13.79 -9.72
N ASP A 17 2.57 13.53 -9.21
CA ASP A 17 2.36 13.15 -7.81
C ASP A 17 3.11 11.84 -7.48
N GLY A 18 3.02 10.86 -8.38
CA GLY A 18 3.75 9.60 -8.25
C GLY A 18 5.28 9.79 -8.24
N PHE A 19 5.80 10.65 -9.10
CA PHE A 19 7.23 10.96 -9.13
C PHE A 19 7.70 11.61 -7.83
N PHE A 20 7.00 12.64 -7.36
CA PHE A 20 7.37 13.33 -6.12
C PHE A 20 7.21 12.43 -4.91
N PHE A 21 6.13 11.64 -4.86
CA PHE A 21 5.91 10.70 -3.77
C PHE A 21 7.01 9.63 -3.73
N LYS A 22 7.32 9.01 -4.86
CA LYS A 22 8.41 8.02 -4.98
C LYS A 22 9.73 8.59 -4.50
N LYS A 23 10.06 9.81 -4.89
CA LYS A 23 11.30 10.48 -4.47
C LYS A 23 11.35 10.67 -2.96
N ALA A 24 10.29 11.19 -2.35
CA ALA A 24 10.18 11.35 -0.91
C ALA A 24 10.25 9.99 -0.19
N PHE A 25 9.54 8.99 -0.71
CA PHE A 25 9.48 7.67 -0.12
C PHE A 25 10.84 6.96 -0.11
N LEU A 26 11.55 6.96 -1.22
CA LEU A 26 12.88 6.33 -1.31
C LEU A 26 13.96 7.11 -0.55
N GLN A 27 13.75 8.41 -0.32
CA GLN A 27 14.61 9.20 0.58
C GLN A 27 14.47 8.74 2.03
N VAL A 28 13.26 8.44 2.48
CA VAL A 28 12.95 8.01 3.86
C VAL A 28 13.22 6.52 4.04
N CYS A 29 12.91 5.70 3.06
CA CYS A 29 13.06 4.24 3.11
C CYS A 29 13.80 3.71 1.86
N PRO A 30 15.14 3.86 1.77
CA PRO A 30 15.91 3.47 0.57
C PRO A 30 15.86 1.98 0.24
N GLY A 31 15.59 1.13 1.24
CA GLY A 31 15.48 -0.33 1.06
C GLY A 31 14.08 -0.84 0.74
N CYS A 32 13.10 0.07 0.64
CA CYS A 32 11.72 -0.28 0.38
C CYS A 32 11.42 -0.34 -1.12
N ASP A 33 10.45 -1.18 -1.51
CA ASP A 33 9.97 -1.27 -2.88
C ASP A 33 8.78 -0.34 -3.11
N PHE A 34 8.81 0.40 -4.20
CA PHE A 34 7.75 1.34 -4.58
C PHE A 34 7.14 0.93 -5.91
N GLN A 35 5.89 0.55 -5.87
CA GLN A 35 5.09 0.20 -7.04
C GLN A 35 4.01 1.27 -7.24
N MET A 36 3.76 1.65 -8.50
CA MET A 36 2.75 2.63 -8.85
C MET A 36 1.83 2.10 -9.93
N VAL A 37 0.57 2.41 -9.80
CA VAL A 37 -0.47 2.17 -10.81
C VAL A 37 -1.34 3.40 -10.97
N GLU A 38 -1.93 3.55 -12.14
CA GLU A 38 -2.58 4.77 -12.63
C GLU A 38 -4.08 4.88 -12.30
N ASP A 39 -4.70 3.79 -11.84
CA ASP A 39 -6.13 3.77 -11.50
C ASP A 39 -6.48 2.62 -10.56
N GLY A 40 -7.71 2.63 -10.05
CA GLY A 40 -8.21 1.59 -9.15
C GLY A 40 -8.36 0.21 -9.80
N GLY A 41 -8.62 0.13 -11.11
CA GLY A 41 -8.70 -1.14 -11.83
C GLY A 41 -7.33 -1.81 -11.91
N ALA A 42 -6.29 -1.02 -12.22
CA ALA A 42 -4.91 -1.48 -12.19
C ALA A 42 -4.45 -1.88 -10.78
N ALA A 43 -4.91 -1.16 -9.74
CA ALA A 43 -4.65 -1.52 -8.34
C ALA A 43 -5.28 -2.86 -7.97
N ILE A 44 -6.52 -3.10 -8.34
CA ILE A 44 -7.23 -4.37 -8.12
C ILE A 44 -6.51 -5.51 -8.86
N ALA A 45 -6.18 -5.31 -10.14
CA ALA A 45 -5.43 -6.31 -10.91
C ALA A 45 -4.05 -6.60 -10.30
N TYR A 46 -3.37 -5.56 -9.77
CA TYR A 46 -2.11 -5.71 -9.01
C TYR A 46 -2.32 -6.58 -7.78
N ILE A 47 -3.32 -6.30 -6.97
CA ILE A 47 -3.64 -7.05 -5.75
C ILE A 47 -3.98 -8.51 -6.10
N MET A 48 -4.77 -8.75 -7.13
CA MET A 48 -5.14 -10.10 -7.59
C MET A 48 -3.99 -10.85 -8.29
N GLY A 49 -2.95 -10.16 -8.74
CA GLY A 49 -1.87 -10.76 -9.51
C GLY A 49 -2.28 -11.13 -10.93
N GLU A 50 -3.11 -10.32 -11.54
CA GLU A 50 -3.66 -10.58 -12.86
C GLU A 50 -2.89 -9.84 -13.97
N GLY A 51 -2.94 -10.40 -15.18
CA GLY A 51 -2.36 -9.79 -16.37
C GLY A 51 -0.87 -9.50 -16.20
N ARG A 52 -0.47 -8.24 -16.40
CA ARG A 52 0.93 -7.80 -16.28
C ARG A 52 1.51 -7.97 -14.87
N PHE A 53 0.68 -8.13 -13.86
CA PHE A 53 1.07 -8.24 -12.46
C PHE A 53 1.19 -9.69 -11.95
N ALA A 54 1.08 -10.68 -12.84
CA ALA A 54 1.16 -12.10 -12.49
C ALA A 54 2.55 -12.54 -11.97
N ASP A 55 3.61 -11.85 -12.37
CA ASP A 55 4.98 -12.10 -11.89
C ASP A 55 5.17 -11.49 -10.50
N ARG A 56 5.01 -12.30 -9.45
CA ARG A 56 5.13 -11.88 -8.05
C ARG A 56 6.57 -11.66 -7.57
N VAL A 57 7.56 -12.06 -8.33
CA VAL A 57 8.96 -11.69 -8.07
C VAL A 57 9.15 -10.20 -8.39
N LYS A 58 8.59 -9.75 -9.51
CA LYS A 58 8.64 -8.36 -9.95
C LYS A 58 7.62 -7.47 -9.23
N PHE A 59 6.39 -7.96 -9.07
CA PHE A 59 5.26 -7.23 -8.48
C PHE A 59 4.87 -7.85 -7.14
N ARG A 60 5.72 -7.59 -6.14
CA ARG A 60 5.54 -8.12 -4.80
C ARG A 60 4.22 -7.66 -4.18
N TYR A 61 3.70 -8.48 -3.28
CA TYR A 61 2.50 -8.14 -2.55
C TYR A 61 2.69 -6.86 -1.74
N PRO A 62 1.76 -5.88 -1.80
CA PRO A 62 1.94 -4.64 -1.04
C PRO A 62 1.73 -4.88 0.45
N ASN A 63 2.61 -4.32 1.27
CA ASN A 63 2.46 -4.29 2.72
C ASN A 63 1.45 -3.25 3.16
N PHE A 64 1.33 -2.16 2.41
CA PHE A 64 0.24 -1.20 2.52
C PHE A 64 0.00 -0.49 1.18
N ILE A 65 -1.19 0.06 1.05
CA ILE A 65 -1.65 0.77 -0.15
C ILE A 65 -1.81 2.24 0.20
N ILE A 66 -1.40 3.12 -0.70
CA ILE A 66 -1.75 4.54 -0.66
C ILE A 66 -2.54 4.84 -1.92
N THR A 67 -3.74 5.36 -1.79
CA THR A 67 -4.61 5.64 -2.93
C THR A 67 -5.15 7.06 -2.92
N ASP A 68 -5.12 7.74 -4.08
CA ASP A 68 -6.00 8.89 -4.27
C ASP A 68 -7.45 8.40 -4.37
N LEU A 69 -8.38 9.27 -4.07
CA LEU A 69 -9.81 9.02 -4.25
C LEU A 69 -10.28 9.36 -5.66
N LYS A 70 -9.80 10.47 -6.21
CA LYS A 70 -10.36 11.06 -7.43
C LYS A 70 -9.52 10.73 -8.64
N MET A 71 -9.74 9.56 -9.17
CA MET A 71 -9.10 9.09 -10.42
C MET A 71 -10.18 8.80 -11.48
N PRO A 72 -9.89 9.00 -12.76
CA PRO A 72 -10.80 8.64 -13.83
C PRO A 72 -11.11 7.14 -13.86
N GLY A 73 -12.37 6.79 -14.16
CA GLY A 73 -12.79 5.40 -14.29
C GLY A 73 -13.01 4.70 -12.96
N CYS A 74 -12.03 3.93 -12.49
CA CYS A 74 -12.09 3.22 -11.21
C CYS A 74 -11.37 4.05 -10.15
N ASP A 75 -12.12 4.64 -9.24
CA ASP A 75 -11.62 5.55 -8.21
C ASP A 75 -11.11 4.83 -6.94
N GLY A 76 -10.54 5.59 -6.00
CA GLY A 76 -10.03 5.03 -4.75
C GLY A 76 -11.11 4.44 -3.83
N LEU A 77 -12.35 4.92 -3.91
CA LEU A 77 -13.46 4.32 -3.16
C LEU A 77 -13.78 2.91 -3.66
N ALA A 78 -13.68 2.68 -4.98
CA ALA A 78 -13.86 1.35 -5.56
C ALA A 78 -12.75 0.37 -5.11
N VAL A 79 -11.51 0.83 -4.96
CA VAL A 79 -10.41 0.02 -4.38
C VAL A 79 -10.73 -0.36 -2.94
N LEU A 80 -11.16 0.59 -2.10
CA LEU A 80 -11.55 0.32 -0.72
C LEU A 80 -12.73 -0.65 -0.63
N GLU A 81 -13.73 -0.48 -1.49
CA GLU A 81 -14.89 -1.37 -1.54
C GLU A 81 -14.50 -2.80 -1.94
N PHE A 82 -13.61 -2.93 -2.94
CA PHE A 82 -13.07 -4.23 -3.34
C PHE A 82 -12.34 -4.91 -2.17
N LEU A 83 -11.44 -4.21 -1.49
CA LEU A 83 -10.71 -4.76 -0.33
C LEU A 83 -11.67 -5.17 0.77
N LYS A 84 -12.67 -4.34 1.09
CA LYS A 84 -13.66 -4.64 2.13
C LYS A 84 -14.47 -5.91 1.83
N LYS A 85 -14.79 -6.17 0.56
CA LYS A 85 -15.54 -7.37 0.13
C LYS A 85 -14.69 -8.63 0.07
N ASN A 86 -13.37 -8.51 0.13
CA ASN A 86 -12.44 -9.63 -0.01
C ASN A 86 -11.58 -9.78 1.26
N PRO A 87 -11.99 -10.66 2.21
CA PRO A 87 -11.37 -10.77 3.53
C PRO A 87 -9.87 -11.05 3.51
N ASP A 88 -9.37 -11.77 2.52
CA ASP A 88 -7.94 -12.10 2.38
C ASP A 88 -7.10 -10.84 2.15
N TRP A 89 -7.65 -9.83 1.49
CA TRP A 89 -6.97 -8.56 1.18
C TRP A 89 -7.43 -7.39 2.05
N ALA A 90 -8.56 -7.50 2.75
CA ALA A 90 -9.04 -6.49 3.68
C ALA A 90 -8.07 -6.18 4.84
N ILE A 91 -7.10 -7.08 5.06
CA ILE A 91 -6.04 -6.92 6.06
C ILE A 91 -4.91 -5.99 5.60
N ILE A 92 -4.84 -5.63 4.32
CA ILE A 92 -3.80 -4.72 3.81
C ILE A 92 -4.16 -3.30 4.26
N PRO A 93 -3.33 -2.65 5.09
CA PRO A 93 -3.58 -1.28 5.47
C PRO A 93 -3.67 -0.37 4.25
N THR A 94 -4.74 0.41 4.17
CA THR A 94 -4.96 1.32 3.04
C THR A 94 -5.10 2.74 3.54
N VAL A 95 -4.20 3.60 3.10
CA VAL A 95 -4.14 5.02 3.40
C VAL A 95 -4.72 5.79 2.21
N VAL A 96 -5.67 6.67 2.49
CA VAL A 96 -6.17 7.62 1.49
C VAL A 96 -5.31 8.89 1.53
N LEU A 97 -4.81 9.30 0.38
CA LEU A 97 -4.05 10.54 0.18
C LEU A 97 -4.70 11.32 -0.97
N SER A 98 -5.56 12.28 -0.66
CA SER A 98 -6.38 12.96 -1.67
C SER A 98 -6.29 14.48 -1.57
N GLY A 99 -6.47 15.18 -2.69
CA GLY A 99 -6.61 16.63 -2.71
C GLY A 99 -7.95 17.12 -2.09
N SER A 100 -8.89 16.22 -1.80
CA SER A 100 -10.18 16.56 -1.19
C SER A 100 -10.07 16.62 0.33
N ALA A 101 -10.65 17.68 0.92
CA ALA A 101 -10.87 17.80 2.36
C ALA A 101 -12.37 17.74 2.71
N ASN A 102 -13.19 17.15 1.82
CA ASN A 102 -14.63 17.07 1.97
C ASN A 102 -15.01 16.01 3.01
N ASP A 103 -15.87 16.37 3.96
CA ASP A 103 -16.30 15.49 5.06
C ASP A 103 -16.99 14.19 4.56
N ASP A 104 -17.74 14.25 3.47
CA ASP A 104 -18.39 13.07 2.89
C ASP A 104 -17.37 12.09 2.31
N ASP A 105 -16.32 12.58 1.64
CA ASP A 105 -15.24 11.76 1.10
C ASP A 105 -14.46 11.09 2.26
N ILE A 106 -14.17 11.85 3.30
CA ILE A 106 -13.51 11.34 4.52
C ILE A 106 -14.35 10.25 5.15
N LYS A 107 -15.64 10.53 5.43
CA LYS A 107 -16.57 9.60 6.06
C LYS A 107 -16.72 8.31 5.25
N LYS A 108 -16.93 8.42 3.93
CA LYS A 108 -17.07 7.25 3.05
C LYS A 108 -15.82 6.39 3.05
N SER A 109 -14.63 7.00 3.02
CA SER A 109 -13.35 6.28 3.06
C SER A 109 -13.22 5.42 4.31
N TYR A 110 -13.49 5.98 5.49
CA TYR A 110 -13.45 5.21 6.74
C TYR A 110 -14.54 4.13 6.80
N MET A 111 -15.76 4.42 6.32
CA MET A 111 -16.83 3.42 6.24
C MET A 111 -16.47 2.24 5.33
N LEU A 112 -15.64 2.47 4.30
CA LEU A 112 -15.14 1.44 3.41
C LEU A 112 -13.84 0.78 3.90
N GLY A 113 -13.35 1.15 5.08
CA GLY A 113 -12.23 0.46 5.73
C GLY A 113 -10.87 1.10 5.49
N ALA A 114 -10.80 2.37 5.08
CA ALA A 114 -9.54 3.10 5.07
C ALA A 114 -8.91 3.11 6.46
N SER A 115 -7.61 2.85 6.53
CA SER A 115 -6.84 2.87 7.78
C SER A 115 -6.55 4.30 8.24
N SER A 116 -6.42 5.22 7.30
CA SER A 116 -6.31 6.66 7.56
C SER A 116 -6.64 7.46 6.29
N TYR A 117 -6.96 8.74 6.50
CA TYR A 117 -7.23 9.71 5.44
C TYR A 117 -6.34 10.94 5.63
N HIS A 118 -5.69 11.36 4.56
CA HIS A 118 -4.82 12.54 4.56
C HIS A 118 -5.09 13.41 3.34
N VAL A 119 -5.01 14.72 3.54
CA VAL A 119 -5.01 15.67 2.42
C VAL A 119 -3.60 15.72 1.82
N LYS A 120 -3.50 15.75 0.49
CA LYS A 120 -2.21 15.81 -0.21
C LYS A 120 -1.39 17.02 0.28
N PRO A 121 -0.13 16.83 0.70
CA PRO A 121 0.74 17.92 1.13
C PRO A 121 0.97 18.94 0.02
N ALA A 122 1.00 20.22 0.37
CA ALA A 122 1.17 21.32 -0.58
C ALA A 122 2.64 21.55 -1.00
N SER A 123 3.59 21.00 -0.26
CA SER A 123 5.01 21.18 -0.51
C SER A 123 5.79 19.89 -0.40
N HIS A 124 6.94 19.83 -1.08
CA HIS A 124 7.83 18.66 -0.97
C HIS A 124 8.29 18.40 0.48
N ARG A 125 8.53 19.46 1.25
CA ARG A 125 8.91 19.34 2.68
C ARG A 125 7.82 18.67 3.50
N GLU A 126 6.57 19.08 3.30
CA GLU A 126 5.42 18.46 3.97
C GLU A 126 5.23 17.02 3.53
N LEU A 127 5.44 16.72 2.24
CA LEU A 127 5.38 15.37 1.70
C LEU A 127 6.42 14.45 2.33
N VAL A 128 7.66 14.90 2.49
CA VAL A 128 8.71 14.13 3.19
C VAL A 128 8.30 13.88 4.64
N GLY A 129 7.85 14.90 5.37
CA GLY A 129 7.39 14.74 6.77
C GLY A 129 6.18 13.80 6.90
N PHE A 130 5.26 13.84 5.93
CA PHE A 130 4.15 12.88 5.86
C PHE A 130 4.66 11.45 5.68
N VAL A 131 5.59 11.23 4.74
CA VAL A 131 6.16 9.90 4.48
C VAL A 131 6.96 9.39 5.69
N GLU A 132 7.73 10.26 6.37
CA GLU A 132 8.43 9.90 7.61
C GLU A 132 7.46 9.41 8.69
N THR A 133 6.36 10.14 8.89
CA THR A 133 5.31 9.77 9.85
C THR A 133 4.66 8.44 9.48
N LEU A 134 4.33 8.25 8.21
CA LEU A 134 3.69 7.04 7.71
C LEU A 134 4.59 5.80 7.89
N VAL A 135 5.86 5.92 7.49
CA VAL A 135 6.84 4.83 7.59
C VAL A 135 7.12 4.50 9.07
N ALA A 136 7.26 5.51 9.93
CA ALA A 136 7.48 5.30 11.36
C ALA A 136 6.28 4.61 12.03
N TYR A 137 5.06 5.08 11.72
CA TYR A 137 3.83 4.52 12.29
C TYR A 137 3.64 3.05 11.87
N TRP A 138 3.59 2.78 10.57
CA TRP A 138 3.36 1.43 10.09
C TRP A 138 4.53 0.47 10.37
N GLY A 139 5.75 0.99 10.44
CA GLY A 139 6.93 0.22 10.86
C GLY A 139 6.89 -0.22 12.33
N ALA A 140 6.12 0.49 13.17
CA ALA A 140 5.89 0.14 14.58
C ALA A 140 4.67 -0.74 14.81
N CYS A 141 3.74 -0.81 13.82
CA CYS A 141 2.51 -1.60 13.96
C CYS A 141 2.78 -3.10 13.85
N GLU A 142 2.06 -3.87 14.66
CA GLU A 142 1.89 -5.30 14.41
C GLU A 142 0.79 -5.49 13.36
N VAL A 143 1.07 -6.27 12.32
CA VAL A 143 0.14 -6.53 11.22
C VAL A 143 -0.03 -8.02 11.01
N PRO A 144 -1.18 -8.48 10.48
CA PRO A 144 -1.37 -9.88 10.14
C PRO A 144 -0.29 -10.34 9.16
N ALA A 145 0.30 -11.51 9.41
CA ALA A 145 1.22 -12.11 8.47
C ALA A 145 0.48 -12.64 7.25
N ILE A 146 1.05 -12.39 6.08
CA ILE A 146 0.58 -12.92 4.80
C ILE A 146 1.74 -13.63 4.09
N ASP A 147 1.43 -14.62 3.28
CA ASP A 147 2.41 -15.30 2.44
C ASP A 147 2.72 -14.51 1.15
N GLU A 148 3.59 -15.07 0.32
CA GLU A 148 4.01 -14.48 -0.96
C GLU A 148 2.86 -14.30 -1.94
N THR A 149 1.75 -15.02 -1.76
CA THR A 149 0.55 -14.96 -2.59
C THR A 149 -0.50 -13.99 -2.03
N GLY A 150 -0.22 -13.35 -0.87
CA GLY A 150 -1.14 -12.46 -0.19
C GLY A 150 -2.21 -13.19 0.62
N ARG A 151 -2.09 -14.49 0.80
CA ARG A 151 -3.00 -15.26 1.65
C ARG A 151 -2.63 -15.10 3.11
N ARG A 152 -3.64 -15.07 3.94
CA ARG A 152 -3.47 -14.99 5.38
C ARG A 152 -2.75 -16.23 5.90
N LEU A 153 -1.63 -16.04 6.60
CA LEU A 153 -1.00 -17.11 7.35
C LEU A 153 -1.84 -17.53 8.57
N PRO A 154 -1.64 -18.75 9.10
CA PRO A 154 -2.32 -19.20 10.31
C PRO A 154 -2.24 -18.20 11.45
N THR A 155 -3.23 -18.20 12.34
CA THR A 155 -3.46 -17.20 13.40
C THR A 155 -2.34 -17.06 14.44
N ASP A 156 -1.38 -17.95 14.47
CA ASP A 156 -0.20 -17.92 15.34
C ASP A 156 0.99 -17.12 14.76
N SER A 157 0.91 -16.75 13.49
CA SER A 157 1.95 -15.96 12.83
C SER A 157 1.64 -14.46 12.92
N LYS A 158 2.48 -13.73 13.65
CA LYS A 158 2.48 -12.27 13.69
C LYS A 158 3.69 -11.75 12.95
N GLY A 159 3.51 -10.70 12.16
CA GLY A 159 4.60 -10.01 11.47
C GLY A 159 4.52 -8.50 11.66
N ARG A 160 5.65 -7.83 11.57
CA ARG A 160 5.73 -6.37 11.44
C ARG A 160 5.74 -5.98 9.98
N LEU A 161 5.37 -4.75 9.68
CA LEU A 161 5.53 -4.21 8.35
C LEU A 161 7.02 -4.34 7.94
N GLY A 162 7.29 -4.93 6.77
CA GLY A 162 8.66 -5.24 6.33
C GLY A 162 9.19 -6.61 6.74
N GLU A 163 8.51 -7.33 7.65
CA GLU A 163 8.85 -8.72 8.02
C GLU A 163 7.92 -9.74 7.34
N ARG A 164 6.91 -9.28 6.59
CA ARG A 164 5.91 -10.14 5.93
C ARG A 164 6.49 -11.06 4.87
N PHE A 165 7.60 -10.65 4.28
CA PHE A 165 8.32 -11.43 3.29
C PHE A 165 9.76 -11.62 3.77
N PRO A 166 10.02 -12.60 4.66
CA PRO A 166 11.39 -12.92 4.99
C PRO A 166 12.07 -13.45 3.74
N ASP A 167 13.09 -12.73 3.31
CA ASP A 167 14.07 -13.08 2.29
C ASP A 167 13.55 -13.78 1.03
N GLY A 168 13.93 -13.21 -0.11
CA GLY A 168 13.56 -13.65 -1.45
C GLY A 168 13.76 -15.16 -1.75
N PRO A 169 13.71 -15.56 -3.04
CA PRO A 169 13.41 -16.91 -3.52
C PRO A 169 14.37 -18.06 -3.14
N ASP A 170 15.29 -17.86 -2.21
CA ASP A 170 16.35 -18.83 -1.88
C ASP A 170 16.10 -19.68 -0.61
N ARG A 171 14.87 -19.83 -0.13
CA ARG A 171 14.62 -20.93 0.82
C ARG A 171 14.21 -22.20 0.08
N PRO A 172 15.02 -23.26 0.14
CA PRO A 172 14.57 -24.57 -0.34
C PRO A 172 13.38 -25.00 0.49
N LEU A 173 12.30 -25.38 -0.19
CA LEU A 173 11.15 -26.05 0.40
C LEU A 173 11.67 -27.26 1.18
N SER A 174 11.73 -27.16 2.48
CA SER A 174 11.96 -28.31 3.35
C SER A 174 10.74 -29.22 3.20
N ARG A 175 11.03 -30.42 2.76
CA ARG A 175 10.11 -31.53 2.53
C ARG A 175 9.35 -31.91 3.78
#